data_9e4dacf7ee0a1a6bf3f00a4ba322ae47
#
_entry.id   9e4dacf7ee0a1a6bf3f00a4ba322ae47
#
_cell.length_a   1.000
_cell.length_b   1.000
_cell.length_c   1.000
_cell.angle_alpha   90.00
_cell.angle_beta   90.00
_cell.angle_gamma   90.00
#
_symmetry.space_group_name_H-M   'P 1'
#
loop_
_entity.id
_entity.type
_entity.pdbx_description
1 polymer ?
#
loop_
_entity_poly.entity_id
_entity_poly.type
_entity_poly.pdbx_seq_one_letter_code
_entity_poly.pdbx_strand_id
1 'polypeptide(L)'
;MAIEIERKFLVRSNRWRDLVQPGKRYQQGYLWSDPLRTVRARIAGDRAFLTIKGQTDGLARSEYEYEIPVIDATEMLATLCVSPPIDKIRYRLPCAEGCWEIDEFFGSNAGLIVAEIELDRPDQPVQLPDWIGEEVSHDPRYRNSALADRPFSTW
;
A
#
# COMPACT_ATOMS: atom_id res chain seq x y z
N MET A 1 -12.52 -12.05 12.63
CA MET A 1 -12.47 -10.59 12.38
C MET A 1 -11.30 -10.32 11.45
N ALA A 2 -11.53 -9.59 10.39
CA ALA A 2 -10.50 -9.25 9.42
C ALA A 2 -9.64 -8.11 9.96
N ILE A 3 -8.39 -8.42 10.32
CA ILE A 3 -7.44 -7.45 10.86
C ILE A 3 -6.16 -7.50 10.04
N GLU A 4 -5.67 -6.33 9.66
CA GLU A 4 -4.37 -6.14 9.02
C GLU A 4 -3.39 -5.60 10.05
N ILE A 5 -2.21 -6.22 10.13
CA ILE A 5 -1.09 -5.76 10.95
C ILE A 5 0.10 -5.67 10.02
N GLU A 6 0.68 -4.49 9.85
CA GLU A 6 1.81 -4.31 8.94
C GLU A 6 2.86 -3.34 9.48
N ARG A 7 4.09 -3.55 9.05
CA ARG A 7 5.19 -2.60 9.22
C ARG A 7 5.62 -2.09 7.86
N LYS A 8 6.06 -0.84 7.85
CA LYS A 8 6.38 -0.09 6.64
C LYS A 8 7.75 0.56 6.75
N PHE A 9 8.53 0.47 5.67
CA PHE A 9 9.92 0.94 5.63
C PHE A 9 10.20 1.66 4.32
N LEU A 10 11.13 2.62 4.36
CA LEU A 10 11.79 3.08 3.16
C LEU A 10 12.85 2.08 2.73
N VAL A 11 13.33 2.17 1.50
CA VAL A 11 14.47 1.39 1.01
C VAL A 11 15.71 2.28 0.95
N ARG A 12 16.87 1.69 1.22
CA ARG A 12 18.15 2.43 1.18
C ARG A 12 19.06 2.04 -0.01
N SER A 13 18.62 1.07 -0.81
CA SER A 13 19.34 0.66 -2.02
C SER A 13 18.40 0.00 -3.02
N ASN A 14 18.88 -0.27 -4.23
CA ASN A 14 18.12 -0.96 -5.27
C ASN A 14 18.38 -2.47 -5.33
N ARG A 15 19.02 -3.05 -4.32
CA ARG A 15 19.38 -4.49 -4.32
C ARG A 15 18.16 -5.40 -4.39
N TRP A 16 17.02 -4.96 -3.85
CA TRP A 16 15.77 -5.71 -3.91
C TRP A 16 15.33 -6.00 -5.35
N ARG A 17 15.70 -5.16 -6.33
CA ARG A 17 15.25 -5.31 -7.73
C ARG A 17 15.72 -6.59 -8.37
N ASP A 18 16.88 -7.11 -7.98
CA ASP A 18 17.43 -8.35 -8.52
C ASP A 18 16.82 -9.60 -7.86
N LEU A 19 16.04 -9.43 -6.81
CA LEU A 19 15.50 -10.52 -6.00
C LEU A 19 14.03 -10.79 -6.26
N VAL A 20 13.31 -9.86 -6.90
CA VAL A 20 11.86 -9.91 -7.08
C VAL A 20 11.46 -10.44 -8.45
N GLN A 21 10.25 -11.01 -8.54
CA GLN A 21 9.59 -11.32 -9.79
C GLN A 21 9.12 -10.03 -10.47
N PRO A 22 8.76 -10.06 -11.77
CA PRO A 22 8.17 -8.89 -12.43
C PRO A 22 7.01 -8.32 -11.64
N GLY A 23 6.99 -6.99 -11.52
CA GLY A 23 5.98 -6.30 -10.74
C GLY A 23 4.62 -6.27 -11.42
N LYS A 24 3.60 -5.92 -10.63
CA LYS A 24 2.22 -5.77 -11.09
C LYS A 24 1.80 -4.32 -10.88
N ARG A 25 1.21 -3.72 -11.92
CA ARG A 25 0.69 -2.35 -11.83
C ARG A 25 -0.56 -2.32 -10.96
N TYR A 26 -0.58 -1.38 -10.02
CA TYR A 26 -1.72 -1.06 -9.18
C TYR A 26 -2.18 0.37 -9.47
N GLN A 27 -3.48 0.50 -9.74
CA GLN A 27 -4.15 1.79 -9.80
C GLN A 27 -5.20 1.81 -8.72
N GLN A 28 -5.15 2.80 -7.81
CA GLN A 28 -6.08 2.83 -6.69
C GLN A 28 -6.46 4.24 -6.32
N GLY A 29 -7.67 4.39 -5.82
CA GLY A 29 -8.21 5.66 -5.38
C GLY A 29 -9.16 5.51 -4.22
N TYR A 30 -9.38 6.60 -3.50
CA TYR A 30 -10.20 6.61 -2.30
C TYR A 30 -11.54 7.28 -2.57
N LEU A 31 -12.62 6.52 -2.39
CA LEU A 31 -13.99 7.02 -2.47
C LEU A 31 -14.33 7.81 -1.22
N TRP A 32 -13.69 7.43 -0.10
CA TRP A 32 -13.79 8.14 1.17
C TRP A 32 -12.50 7.98 1.95
N SER A 33 -12.12 9.00 2.68
CA SER A 33 -10.95 8.96 3.56
C SER A 33 -11.10 9.97 4.69
N ASP A 34 -11.11 9.47 5.93
CA ASP A 34 -11.01 10.26 7.15
C ASP A 34 -10.20 9.46 8.19
N PRO A 35 -9.88 10.04 9.37
CA PRO A 35 -9.10 9.31 10.38
C PRO A 35 -9.73 8.02 10.90
N LEU A 36 -11.05 7.85 10.75
CA LEU A 36 -11.76 6.70 11.28
C LEU A 36 -11.91 5.58 10.26
N ARG A 37 -11.88 5.89 8.97
CA ARG A 37 -12.11 4.89 7.93
C ARG A 37 -11.66 5.34 6.55
N THR A 38 -11.34 4.36 5.71
CA THR A 38 -11.10 4.59 4.28
C THR A 38 -11.90 3.61 3.45
N VAL A 39 -12.34 4.04 2.27
CA VAL A 39 -12.97 3.18 1.26
C VAL A 39 -12.17 3.34 -0.03
N ARG A 40 -11.58 2.27 -0.51
CA ARG A 40 -10.66 2.26 -1.64
C ARG A 40 -11.14 1.34 -2.76
N ALA A 41 -11.10 1.81 -4.00
CA ALA A 41 -11.16 0.96 -5.18
C ALA A 41 -9.73 0.75 -5.72
N ARG A 42 -9.39 -0.47 -6.12
CA ARG A 42 -8.06 -0.83 -6.63
C ARG A 42 -8.20 -1.74 -7.84
N ILE A 43 -7.43 -1.46 -8.89
CA ILE A 43 -7.16 -2.39 -9.98
C ILE A 43 -5.73 -2.91 -9.79
N ALA A 44 -5.58 -4.21 -9.62
CA ALA A 44 -4.31 -4.91 -9.46
C ALA A 44 -4.13 -5.88 -10.63
N GLY A 45 -3.40 -5.45 -11.66
CA GLY A 45 -3.29 -6.21 -12.91
C GLY A 45 -4.65 -6.35 -13.60
N ASP A 46 -5.17 -7.56 -13.67
CA ASP A 46 -6.45 -7.90 -14.32
C ASP A 46 -7.61 -8.13 -13.34
N ARG A 47 -7.40 -7.85 -12.04
CA ARG A 47 -8.41 -8.00 -10.99
C ARG A 47 -8.64 -6.68 -10.29
N ALA A 48 -9.81 -6.53 -9.67
CA ALA A 48 -10.16 -5.33 -8.93
C ALA A 48 -10.80 -5.65 -7.59
N PHE A 49 -10.62 -4.73 -6.62
CA PHE A 49 -11.04 -4.92 -5.24
C PHE A 49 -11.61 -3.63 -4.66
N LEU A 50 -12.62 -3.78 -3.82
CA LEU A 50 -13.11 -2.74 -2.94
C LEU A 50 -12.63 -3.06 -1.53
N THR A 51 -11.94 -2.12 -0.88
CA THR A 51 -11.35 -2.33 0.44
C THR A 51 -11.83 -1.25 1.40
N ILE A 52 -12.31 -1.69 2.56
CA ILE A 52 -12.75 -0.82 3.64
C ILE A 52 -11.83 -1.06 4.83
N LYS A 53 -11.21 0.02 5.33
CA LYS A 53 -10.31 -0.06 6.49
C LYS A 53 -10.80 0.87 7.59
N GLY A 54 -10.67 0.38 8.83
CA GLY A 54 -10.98 1.15 10.02
C GLY A 54 -9.82 2.01 10.49
N GLN A 55 -9.97 2.60 11.66
CA GLN A 55 -8.93 3.40 12.29
C GLN A 55 -7.74 2.53 12.69
N THR A 56 -6.54 3.04 12.46
CA THR A 56 -5.31 2.37 12.89
C THR A 56 -5.16 2.47 14.41
N ASP A 57 -4.84 1.33 15.04
CA ASP A 57 -4.47 1.23 16.44
C ASP A 57 -3.10 0.55 16.52
N GLY A 58 -2.05 1.33 16.81
CA GLY A 58 -0.67 0.86 16.70
C GLY A 58 -0.32 0.47 15.26
N LEU A 59 -0.05 -0.82 15.02
CA LEU A 59 0.20 -1.39 13.70
C LEU A 59 -1.05 -2.05 13.09
N ALA A 60 -2.15 -2.15 13.86
CA ALA A 60 -3.32 -2.93 13.50
C ALA A 60 -4.49 -2.05 13.09
N ARG A 61 -5.26 -2.53 12.13
CA ARG A 61 -6.58 -1.98 11.81
C ARG A 61 -7.48 -3.04 11.17
N SER A 62 -8.78 -2.85 11.28
CA SER A 62 -9.72 -3.71 10.57
C SER A 62 -9.63 -3.46 9.06
N GLU A 63 -9.71 -4.56 8.30
CA GLU A 63 -9.70 -4.52 6.85
C GLU A 63 -10.73 -5.50 6.30
N TYR A 64 -11.56 -5.02 5.39
CA TYR A 64 -12.52 -5.84 4.66
C TYR A 64 -12.29 -5.62 3.17
N GLU A 65 -12.01 -6.70 2.44
CA GLU A 65 -11.69 -6.62 1.02
C GLU A 65 -12.56 -7.57 0.22
N TYR A 66 -13.13 -7.06 -0.87
CA TYR A 66 -14.04 -7.80 -1.74
C TYR A 66 -13.63 -7.61 -3.19
N GLU A 67 -13.56 -8.70 -3.93
CA GLU A 67 -13.33 -8.62 -5.36
C GLU A 67 -14.56 -8.05 -6.05
N ILE A 68 -14.32 -7.12 -6.99
CA ILE A 68 -15.36 -6.46 -7.80
C ILE A 68 -14.99 -6.54 -9.27
N PRO A 69 -15.96 -6.35 -10.19
CA PRO A 69 -15.64 -6.28 -11.61
C PRO A 69 -14.67 -5.14 -11.92
N VAL A 70 -13.71 -5.39 -12.82
CA VAL A 70 -12.72 -4.37 -13.22
C VAL A 70 -13.42 -3.15 -13.83
N ILE A 71 -14.51 -3.35 -14.59
CA ILE A 71 -15.25 -2.24 -15.17
C ILE A 71 -15.84 -1.32 -14.11
N ASP A 72 -16.33 -1.88 -13.00
CA ASP A 72 -16.87 -1.08 -11.89
C ASP A 72 -15.77 -0.27 -11.22
N ALA A 73 -14.61 -0.90 -10.96
CA ALA A 73 -13.47 -0.20 -10.38
C ALA A 73 -12.96 0.92 -11.30
N THR A 74 -12.93 0.70 -12.61
CA THR A 74 -12.53 1.70 -13.59
C THR A 74 -13.45 2.93 -13.53
N GLU A 75 -14.75 2.72 -13.42
CA GLU A 75 -15.73 3.81 -13.29
C GLU A 75 -15.58 4.53 -11.93
N MET A 76 -15.38 3.78 -10.85
CA MET A 76 -15.14 4.36 -9.52
C MET A 76 -13.90 5.26 -9.51
N LEU A 77 -12.80 4.79 -10.10
CA LEU A 77 -11.56 5.56 -10.19
C LEU A 77 -11.73 6.83 -11.02
N ALA A 78 -12.54 6.79 -12.07
CA ALA A 78 -12.76 7.92 -12.95
C ALA A 78 -13.70 8.98 -12.36
N THR A 79 -14.68 8.59 -11.53
CA THR A 79 -15.80 9.48 -11.20
C THR A 79 -16.10 9.66 -9.71
N LEU A 80 -15.62 8.79 -8.82
CA LEU A 80 -16.04 8.77 -7.42
C LEU A 80 -14.93 9.03 -6.39
N CYS A 81 -13.69 9.23 -6.84
CA CYS A 81 -12.57 9.45 -5.92
C CYS A 81 -12.56 10.87 -5.39
N VAL A 82 -12.29 11.01 -4.08
CA VAL A 82 -12.16 12.31 -3.40
C VAL A 82 -10.81 12.98 -3.64
N SER A 83 -9.84 12.25 -4.20
CA SER A 83 -8.51 12.72 -4.56
C SER A 83 -8.00 11.96 -5.78
N PRO A 84 -6.97 12.44 -6.49
CA PRO A 84 -6.44 11.73 -7.66
C PRO A 84 -6.00 10.32 -7.33
N PRO A 85 -6.24 9.34 -8.23
CA PRO A 85 -5.77 7.97 -8.03
C PRO A 85 -4.25 7.87 -7.94
N ILE A 86 -3.79 6.88 -7.17
CA ILE A 86 -2.38 6.51 -7.06
C ILE A 86 -2.06 5.47 -8.13
N ASP A 87 -0.89 5.62 -8.75
CA ASP A 87 -0.31 4.69 -9.71
C ASP A 87 1.02 4.17 -9.14
N LYS A 88 1.15 2.87 -9.04
CA LYS A 88 2.35 2.23 -8.50
C LYS A 88 2.55 0.84 -9.11
N ILE A 89 3.77 0.34 -9.04
CA ILE A 89 4.07 -1.07 -9.32
C ILE A 89 4.42 -1.74 -8.00
N ARG A 90 3.77 -2.86 -7.71
CA ARG A 90 4.07 -3.68 -6.54
C ARG A 90 4.90 -4.88 -6.94
N TYR A 91 6.01 -5.04 -6.26
CA TYR A 91 6.89 -6.21 -6.35
C TYR A 91 6.74 -7.05 -5.10
N ARG A 92 6.83 -8.36 -5.23
CA ARG A 92 6.72 -9.28 -4.11
C ARG A 92 8.00 -10.06 -3.94
N LEU A 93 8.44 -10.18 -2.69
CA LEU A 93 9.61 -10.96 -2.31
C LEU A 93 9.28 -11.83 -1.10
N PRO A 94 8.96 -13.11 -1.29
CA PRO A 94 8.70 -14.03 -0.18
C PRO A 94 9.91 -14.12 0.77
N CYS A 95 9.65 -14.23 2.05
CA CYS A 95 10.65 -14.37 3.10
C CYS A 95 10.15 -15.30 4.21
N ALA A 96 11.00 -15.59 5.20
CA ALA A 96 10.66 -16.52 6.28
C ALA A 96 9.43 -16.06 7.10
N GLU A 97 9.27 -14.75 7.29
CA GLU A 97 8.19 -14.16 8.09
C GLU A 97 6.92 -13.88 7.28
N GLY A 98 6.95 -14.04 5.95
CA GLY A 98 5.82 -13.73 5.10
C GLY A 98 6.24 -13.30 3.70
N CYS A 99 5.89 -12.08 3.32
CA CYS A 99 6.24 -11.54 2.01
C CYS A 99 6.47 -10.03 2.09
N TRP A 100 7.61 -9.58 1.61
CA TRP A 100 7.84 -8.16 1.38
C TRP A 100 7.04 -7.73 0.16
N GLU A 101 6.27 -6.67 0.31
CA GLU A 101 5.59 -5.98 -0.78
C GLU A 101 6.24 -4.63 -0.98
N ILE A 102 6.88 -4.43 -2.14
CA ILE A 102 7.66 -3.23 -2.42
C ILE A 102 6.92 -2.44 -3.48
N ASP A 103 6.49 -1.24 -3.11
CA ASP A 103 5.73 -0.34 -3.97
C ASP A 103 6.64 0.77 -4.50
N GLU A 104 6.78 0.80 -5.81
CA GLU A 104 7.41 1.91 -6.52
C GLU A 104 6.32 2.81 -7.08
N PHE A 105 6.29 4.05 -6.64
CA PHE A 105 5.23 5.01 -7.00
C PHE A 105 5.61 5.80 -8.26
N PHE A 106 4.60 6.21 -9.00
CA PHE A 106 4.72 7.03 -10.21
C PHE A 106 3.83 8.28 -10.11
N GLY A 107 3.85 9.12 -11.16
CA GLY A 107 3.08 10.36 -11.18
C GLY A 107 3.52 11.32 -10.08
N SER A 108 2.56 11.86 -9.34
CA SER A 108 2.83 12.83 -8.25
C SER A 108 3.62 12.26 -7.08
N ASN A 109 3.74 10.94 -6.97
CA ASN A 109 4.52 10.27 -5.95
C ASN A 109 5.82 9.66 -6.48
N ALA A 110 6.22 9.99 -7.70
CA ALA A 110 7.44 9.47 -8.33
C ALA A 110 8.68 9.72 -7.46
N GLY A 111 9.55 8.73 -7.37
CA GLY A 111 10.76 8.75 -6.53
C GLY A 111 10.56 8.11 -5.17
N LEU A 112 9.32 7.85 -4.75
CA LEU A 112 9.03 7.16 -3.50
C LEU A 112 8.98 5.65 -3.72
N ILE A 113 9.68 4.91 -2.86
CA ILE A 113 9.64 3.46 -2.80
C ILE A 113 9.41 3.06 -1.35
N VAL A 114 8.38 2.26 -1.10
CA VAL A 114 7.99 1.82 0.24
C VAL A 114 7.90 0.31 0.27
N ALA A 115 8.50 -0.31 1.28
CA ALA A 115 8.42 -1.75 1.52
C ALA A 115 7.53 -2.03 2.73
N GLU A 116 6.58 -2.93 2.57
CA GLU A 116 5.66 -3.35 3.62
C GLU A 116 5.80 -4.84 3.88
N ILE A 117 5.58 -5.23 5.13
CA ILE A 117 5.43 -6.63 5.50
C ILE A 117 4.23 -6.78 6.43
N GLU A 118 3.33 -7.70 6.07
CA GLU A 118 2.17 -8.02 6.90
C GLU A 118 2.56 -9.06 7.93
N LEU A 119 2.11 -8.88 9.16
CA LEU A 119 2.46 -9.68 10.32
C LEU A 119 1.24 -10.38 10.89
N ASP A 120 1.47 -11.51 11.60
CA ASP A 120 0.42 -12.22 12.32
C ASP A 120 0.09 -11.54 13.66
N ARG A 121 1.07 -10.85 14.25
CA ARG A 121 0.91 -10.11 15.51
C ARG A 121 1.86 -8.91 15.57
N PRO A 122 1.53 -7.87 16.36
CA PRO A 122 2.33 -6.62 16.39
C PRO A 122 3.77 -6.78 16.86
N ASP A 123 4.06 -7.78 17.70
CA ASP A 123 5.38 -8.05 18.28
C ASP A 123 6.18 -9.11 17.53
N GLN A 124 5.69 -9.56 16.36
CA GLN A 124 6.38 -10.55 15.56
C GLN A 124 7.76 -10.04 15.13
N PRO A 125 8.85 -10.78 15.41
CA PRO A 125 10.17 -10.38 14.95
C PRO A 125 10.28 -10.51 13.43
N VAL A 126 10.98 -9.56 12.81
CA VAL A 126 11.24 -9.53 11.38
C VAL A 126 12.72 -9.33 11.15
N GLN A 127 13.33 -10.20 10.36
CA GLN A 127 14.70 -10.03 9.90
C GLN A 127 14.69 -8.98 8.77
N LEU A 128 15.39 -7.87 8.98
CA LEU A 128 15.46 -6.78 8.01
C LEU A 128 16.58 -7.05 7.00
N PRO A 129 16.27 -7.20 5.70
CA PRO A 129 17.29 -7.27 4.66
C PRO A 129 18.16 -6.01 4.61
N ASP A 130 19.34 -6.12 3.99
CA ASP A 130 20.29 -5.00 3.93
C ASP A 130 19.83 -3.82 3.06
N TRP A 131 18.84 -4.03 2.20
CA TRP A 131 18.24 -2.97 1.37
C TRP A 131 17.13 -2.20 2.08
N ILE A 132 16.67 -2.64 3.25
CA ILE A 132 15.68 -1.94 4.06
C ILE A 132 16.33 -0.73 4.73
N GLY A 133 15.62 0.40 4.71
CA GLY A 133 16.01 1.65 5.34
C GLY A 133 15.19 1.99 6.57
N GLU A 134 14.87 3.27 6.72
CA GLU A 134 14.13 3.78 7.88
C GLU A 134 12.73 3.20 7.96
N GLU A 135 12.32 2.81 9.18
CA GLU A 135 10.94 2.42 9.46
C GLU A 135 10.04 3.66 9.53
N VAL A 136 8.93 3.63 8.78
CA VAL A 136 7.96 4.72 8.70
C VAL A 136 6.55 4.26 9.06
N SER A 137 6.43 3.15 9.80
CA SER A 137 5.15 2.53 10.17
C SER A 137 4.20 3.51 10.89
N HIS A 138 4.72 4.42 11.68
CA HIS A 138 3.94 5.37 12.47
C HIS A 138 3.89 6.77 11.87
N ASP A 139 4.45 6.96 10.67
CA ASP A 139 4.37 8.24 9.96
C ASP A 139 3.18 8.21 8.99
N PRO A 140 2.09 8.95 9.32
CA PRO A 140 0.87 8.91 8.51
C PRO A 140 1.04 9.44 7.09
N ARG A 141 2.10 10.19 6.79
CA ARG A 141 2.36 10.72 5.44
C ARG A 141 2.57 9.63 4.40
N TYR A 142 3.07 8.46 4.83
CA TYR A 142 3.36 7.33 3.93
C TYR A 142 2.17 6.41 3.68
N ARG A 143 1.02 6.67 4.29
CA ARG A 143 -0.21 5.94 3.97
C ARG A 143 -0.67 6.31 2.56
N ASN A 144 -1.13 5.32 1.78
CA ASN A 144 -1.60 5.59 0.42
C ASN A 144 -2.73 6.61 0.38
N SER A 145 -3.63 6.61 1.36
CA SER A 145 -4.68 7.64 1.47
C SER A 145 -4.13 9.04 1.66
N ALA A 146 -3.05 9.19 2.44
CA ALA A 146 -2.38 10.47 2.62
C ALA A 146 -1.60 10.89 1.38
N LEU A 147 -0.94 9.96 0.70
CA LEU A 147 -0.21 10.22 -0.55
C LEU A 147 -1.15 10.65 -1.68
N ALA A 148 -2.39 10.17 -1.68
CA ALA A 148 -3.40 10.62 -2.65
C ALA A 148 -3.79 12.08 -2.43
N ASP A 149 -3.85 12.53 -1.17
CA ASP A 149 -4.24 13.89 -0.79
C ASP A 149 -3.06 14.86 -0.80
N ARG A 150 -1.91 14.44 -0.25
CA ARG A 150 -0.67 15.21 -0.19
C ARG A 150 0.48 14.42 -0.80
N PRO A 151 0.63 14.49 -2.14
CA PRO A 151 1.63 13.70 -2.85
C PRO A 151 3.06 14.00 -2.40
N PHE A 152 3.93 13.00 -2.54
CA PHE A 152 5.35 13.07 -2.22
C PHE A 152 6.04 14.28 -2.88
N SER A 153 5.67 14.63 -4.10
CA SER A 153 6.20 15.79 -4.83
C SER A 153 5.92 17.13 -4.15
N THR A 154 4.99 17.17 -3.19
CA THR A 154 4.62 18.41 -2.48
C THR A 154 5.28 18.57 -1.11
N TRP A 155 6.08 17.62 -0.71
CA TRP A 155 6.74 17.62 0.60
C TRP A 155 7.90 18.59 0.66
#